data_0288e85a6d618695177dff9e5b0a71c9
#
_entry.id   0288e85a6d618695177dff9e5b0a71c9
#
_cell.length_a   1.000
_cell.length_b   1.000
_cell.length_c   1.000
_cell.angle_alpha   90.00
_cell.angle_beta   90.00
_cell.angle_gamma   90.00
#
_symmetry.space_group_name_H-M   'P 1'
#
loop_
_entity.id
_entity.type
_entity.pdbx_description
1 polymer ?
#
loop_
_entity_poly.entity_id
_entity_poly.type
_entity_poly.pdbx_seq_one_letter_code
_entity_poly.pdbx_strand_id
1 'polypeptide(L)'
;MSYLTQKTIKNNVSFSGVALHSGLNVNICIKPAEPNFGIVFKRVDCKINNLVYPNFMHVTNTLLNTTIENEFGVKVSTIEHLMGALFGLGIDNALIEIDNEEVPILDGSAKEFIEKIINSGVTISEAPIKIIKINKEIKYTDGDRFISIQPSTLSLEIDFELKYRNQVIGNQKNKVKVFEDDLTDIYNSRTFCLFEDIEVIKKNGLAKGGSLKNAIVVKDSQILNEEGLRNDKEFVNHKILDCIGDLYTSGYRIIASIKCSQGGHFLTNQLLRKVFQNKENFSILEIKEKNLPHTLINKNILRSIA
;
A
#
# COMPACT_ATOMS: atom_id res chain seq x y z
N MET A 1 10.97 -7.97 24.67
CA MET A 1 11.57 -7.57 23.39
C MET A 1 10.96 -6.25 22.96
N SER A 2 11.77 -5.29 22.55
CA SER A 2 11.27 -3.96 22.14
C SER A 2 10.54 -4.08 20.80
N TYR A 3 9.26 -3.69 20.75
CA TYR A 3 8.47 -3.64 19.51
C TYR A 3 8.84 -2.46 18.61
N LEU A 4 9.86 -1.71 18.96
CA LEU A 4 10.26 -0.44 18.37
C LEU A 4 11.54 -0.57 17.54
N THR A 5 11.91 -1.79 17.18
CA THR A 5 13.05 -2.09 16.33
C THR A 5 12.62 -2.58 14.96
N GLN A 6 13.51 -2.39 13.99
CA GLN A 6 13.26 -2.76 12.59
C GLN A 6 13.11 -4.26 12.42
N LYS A 7 12.32 -4.63 11.42
CA LYS A 7 12.01 -6.03 11.10
C LYS A 7 12.26 -6.33 9.64
N THR A 8 12.58 -7.60 9.41
CA THR A 8 12.63 -8.22 8.09
C THR A 8 11.92 -9.57 8.12
N ILE A 9 11.61 -10.15 6.99
CA ILE A 9 11.12 -11.53 6.91
C ILE A 9 12.23 -12.50 7.34
N LYS A 10 11.84 -13.67 7.89
CA LYS A 10 12.82 -14.68 8.33
C LYS A 10 13.30 -15.55 7.19
N ASN A 11 12.39 -15.99 6.34
CA ASN A 11 12.66 -16.87 5.20
C ASN A 11 12.18 -16.22 3.90
N ASN A 12 12.76 -16.63 2.76
CA ASN A 12 12.30 -16.16 1.45
C ASN A 12 10.85 -16.53 1.21
N VAL A 13 10.11 -15.60 0.58
CA VAL A 13 8.70 -15.80 0.21
C VAL A 13 8.53 -15.52 -1.27
N SER A 14 7.97 -16.47 -2.00
CA SER A 14 7.75 -16.34 -3.45
C SER A 14 6.27 -16.30 -3.79
N PHE A 15 5.96 -15.49 -4.81
CA PHE A 15 4.64 -15.38 -5.41
C PHE A 15 4.78 -15.47 -6.92
N SER A 16 3.77 -16.08 -7.54
CA SER A 16 3.63 -16.14 -9.00
C SER A 16 2.20 -15.80 -9.34
N GLY A 17 2.00 -14.99 -10.36
CA GLY A 17 0.66 -14.61 -10.78
C GLY A 17 0.68 -13.71 -12.01
N VAL A 18 -0.51 -13.35 -12.46
CA VAL A 18 -0.69 -12.41 -13.56
C VAL A 18 -0.58 -10.98 -13.04
N ALA A 19 0.06 -10.11 -13.80
CA ALA A 19 0.06 -8.69 -13.58
C ALA A 19 -1.25 -8.07 -14.09
N LEU A 20 -1.86 -7.14 -13.32
CA LEU A 20 -3.18 -6.59 -13.63
C LEU A 20 -3.21 -5.84 -14.96
N HIS A 21 -2.26 -4.94 -15.16
CA HIS A 21 -2.29 -4.02 -16.30
C HIS A 21 -1.60 -4.59 -17.53
N SER A 22 -0.42 -5.17 -17.38
CA SER A 22 0.33 -5.77 -18.50
C SER A 22 -0.24 -7.10 -18.97
N GLY A 23 -0.88 -7.87 -18.07
CA GLY A 23 -1.37 -9.22 -18.33
C GLY A 23 -0.28 -10.27 -18.42
N LEU A 24 0.96 -9.94 -18.11
CA LEU A 24 2.09 -10.85 -18.14
C LEU A 24 2.14 -11.69 -16.86
N ASN A 25 2.66 -12.90 -16.96
CA ASN A 25 3.01 -13.69 -15.79
C ASN A 25 4.26 -13.13 -15.13
N VAL A 26 4.24 -13.02 -13.82
CA VAL A 26 5.30 -12.42 -13.02
C VAL A 26 5.60 -13.30 -11.82
N ASN A 27 6.89 -13.43 -11.52
CA ASN A 27 7.38 -14.05 -10.30
C ASN A 27 8.08 -12.99 -9.45
N ILE A 28 7.77 -12.97 -8.17
CA ILE A 28 8.48 -12.17 -7.17
C ILE A 28 9.01 -13.09 -6.07
N CYS A 29 10.16 -12.71 -5.51
CA CYS A 29 10.75 -13.34 -4.34
C CYS A 29 11.14 -12.25 -3.35
N ILE A 30 10.46 -12.19 -2.21
CA ILE A 30 10.82 -11.31 -1.10
C ILE A 30 11.91 -12.03 -0.29
N LYS A 31 13.01 -11.35 -0.03
CA LYS A 31 14.16 -11.85 0.71
C LYS A 31 14.43 -11.02 1.96
N PRO A 32 14.96 -11.63 3.04
CA PRO A 32 15.44 -10.86 4.18
C PRO A 32 16.48 -9.82 3.75
N ALA A 33 16.51 -8.71 4.47
CA ALA A 33 17.51 -7.66 4.27
C ALA A 33 18.01 -7.13 5.61
N GLU A 34 19.24 -6.60 5.59
CA GLU A 34 19.90 -6.04 6.77
C GLU A 34 19.17 -4.80 7.31
N PRO A 35 19.35 -4.47 8.60
CA PRO A 35 18.83 -3.25 9.18
C PRO A 35 19.25 -1.99 8.41
N ASN A 36 18.30 -1.05 8.25
CA ASN A 36 18.44 0.18 7.46
C ASN A 36 18.58 -0.01 5.94
N PHE A 37 18.31 -1.21 5.43
CA PHE A 37 18.26 -1.47 3.99
C PHE A 37 17.03 -0.83 3.34
N GLY A 38 15.91 -0.80 4.08
CA GLY A 38 14.62 -0.38 3.56
C GLY A 38 13.96 -1.45 2.67
N ILE A 39 12.90 -1.05 1.99
CA ILE A 39 12.29 -1.88 0.95
C ILE A 39 12.93 -1.53 -0.38
N VAL A 40 13.42 -2.54 -1.11
CA VAL A 40 14.09 -2.35 -2.40
C VAL A 40 13.59 -3.38 -3.39
N PHE A 41 13.15 -2.93 -4.55
CA PHE A 41 12.84 -3.82 -5.68
C PHE A 41 14.09 -4.03 -6.55
N LYS A 42 14.28 -5.27 -7.02
CA LYS A 42 15.35 -5.64 -7.93
C LYS A 42 14.76 -6.35 -9.16
N ARG A 43 14.81 -5.70 -10.32
CA ARG A 43 14.42 -6.25 -11.61
C ARG A 43 15.47 -7.26 -12.07
N VAL A 44 15.20 -8.57 -11.85
CA VAL A 44 16.16 -9.65 -12.19
C VAL A 44 16.24 -9.95 -13.69
N ASP A 45 15.28 -9.50 -14.45
CA ASP A 45 15.28 -9.53 -15.92
C ASP A 45 16.15 -8.42 -16.54
N CYS A 46 16.52 -7.39 -15.77
CA CYS A 46 17.44 -6.34 -16.17
C CYS A 46 18.87 -6.65 -15.70
N LYS A 47 19.86 -6.58 -16.60
CA LYS A 47 21.25 -6.94 -16.27
C LYS A 47 21.99 -5.88 -15.45
N ILE A 48 21.67 -4.61 -15.64
CA ILE A 48 22.32 -3.46 -14.99
C ILE A 48 21.28 -2.46 -14.51
N ASN A 49 21.62 -1.61 -13.53
CA ASN A 49 20.79 -0.52 -13.03
C ASN A 49 19.40 -0.97 -12.57
N ASN A 50 19.33 -2.18 -12.02
CA ASN A 50 18.10 -2.91 -11.81
C ASN A 50 17.46 -2.73 -10.42
N LEU A 51 18.00 -1.85 -9.59
CA LEU A 51 17.44 -1.52 -8.27
C LEU A 51 16.46 -0.35 -8.42
N VAL A 52 15.27 -0.52 -7.85
CA VAL A 52 14.21 0.50 -7.84
C VAL A 52 13.74 0.68 -6.41
N TYR A 53 13.85 1.90 -5.90
CA TYR A 53 13.51 2.26 -4.53
C TYR A 53 12.10 2.84 -4.47
N PRO A 54 11.18 2.28 -3.65
CA PRO A 54 9.85 2.82 -3.48
C PRO A 54 9.91 4.13 -2.68
N ASN A 55 10.22 5.20 -3.38
CA ASN A 55 10.27 6.54 -2.85
C ASN A 55 9.22 7.41 -3.55
N PHE A 56 8.47 8.20 -2.80
CA PHE A 56 7.42 9.08 -3.34
C PHE A 56 7.93 10.05 -4.43
N MET A 57 9.23 10.41 -4.40
CA MET A 57 9.86 11.23 -5.46
C MET A 57 10.08 10.44 -6.75
N HIS A 58 10.20 9.14 -6.67
CA HIS A 58 10.39 8.23 -7.80
C HIS A 58 9.07 7.71 -8.40
N VAL A 59 7.94 8.12 -7.85
CA VAL A 59 6.63 7.80 -8.43
C VAL A 59 6.46 8.60 -9.72
N THR A 60 6.37 7.88 -10.85
CA THR A 60 6.27 8.45 -12.20
C THR A 60 4.89 8.27 -12.84
N ASN A 61 4.09 7.30 -12.36
CA ASN A 61 2.71 7.13 -12.79
C ASN A 61 1.81 6.78 -11.60
N THR A 62 0.61 7.33 -11.62
CA THR A 62 -0.44 7.14 -10.61
C THR A 62 -1.81 6.85 -11.23
N LEU A 63 -1.84 6.51 -12.53
CA LEU A 63 -3.06 6.16 -13.24
C LEU A 63 -3.41 4.69 -12.98
N LEU A 64 -4.41 4.46 -12.12
CA LEU A 64 -4.92 3.15 -11.70
C LEU A 64 -3.93 2.26 -10.93
N ASN A 65 -2.71 2.70 -10.70
CA ASN A 65 -1.70 2.05 -9.87
C ASN A 65 -0.63 3.02 -9.42
N THR A 66 0.25 2.60 -8.53
CA THR A 66 1.48 3.33 -8.21
C THR A 66 2.66 2.68 -8.91
N THR A 67 3.31 3.43 -9.81
CA THR A 67 4.53 3.04 -10.52
C THR A 67 5.71 3.85 -10.02
N ILE A 68 6.78 3.17 -9.66
CA ILE A 68 8.08 3.76 -9.30
C ILE A 68 9.09 3.49 -10.41
N GLU A 69 10.04 4.43 -10.58
CA GLU A 69 11.05 4.37 -11.63
C GLU A 69 12.37 4.89 -11.10
N ASN A 70 13.47 4.24 -11.45
CA ASN A 70 14.79 4.77 -11.16
C ASN A 70 15.29 5.73 -12.25
N GLU A 71 16.43 6.36 -12.01
CA GLU A 71 17.05 7.33 -12.95
C GLU A 71 17.43 6.75 -14.31
N PHE A 72 17.45 5.43 -14.45
CA PHE A 72 17.78 4.72 -15.69
C PHE A 72 16.54 4.24 -16.46
N GLY A 73 15.32 4.61 -16.01
CA GLY A 73 14.08 4.21 -16.65
C GLY A 73 13.59 2.81 -16.30
N VAL A 74 14.21 2.14 -15.33
CA VAL A 74 13.74 0.82 -14.85
C VAL A 74 12.58 1.02 -13.89
N LYS A 75 11.45 0.34 -14.17
CA LYS A 75 10.16 0.55 -13.48
C LYS A 75 9.72 -0.68 -12.71
N VAL A 76 8.94 -0.41 -11.65
CA VAL A 76 8.08 -1.40 -10.99
C VAL A 76 6.72 -0.74 -10.72
N SER A 77 5.65 -1.37 -11.16
CA SER A 77 4.28 -0.86 -11.06
C SER A 77 3.38 -1.73 -10.18
N THR A 78 2.21 -1.20 -9.80
CA THR A 78 1.20 -1.86 -8.96
C THR A 78 1.78 -2.33 -7.63
N ILE A 79 2.57 -1.45 -6.99
CA ILE A 79 3.29 -1.77 -5.75
C ILE A 79 2.42 -1.61 -4.49
N GLU A 80 1.30 -0.89 -4.57
CA GLU A 80 0.48 -0.42 -3.45
C GLU A 80 0.00 -1.52 -2.52
N HIS A 81 -0.49 -2.64 -3.04
CA HIS A 81 -1.01 -3.74 -2.20
C HIS A 81 0.11 -4.45 -1.44
N LEU A 82 1.23 -4.72 -2.10
CA LEU A 82 2.41 -5.31 -1.47
C LEU A 82 3.02 -4.35 -0.43
N MET A 83 3.15 -3.06 -0.76
CA MET A 83 3.62 -2.04 0.19
C MET A 83 2.68 -1.91 1.39
N GLY A 84 1.36 -1.99 1.17
CA GLY A 84 0.36 -2.03 2.23
C GLY A 84 0.51 -3.24 3.15
N ALA A 85 0.74 -4.42 2.58
CA ALA A 85 1.01 -5.65 3.35
C ALA A 85 2.29 -5.53 4.21
N LEU A 86 3.39 -5.06 3.62
CA LEU A 86 4.66 -4.86 4.32
C LEU A 86 4.53 -3.83 5.45
N PHE A 87 3.81 -2.73 5.21
CA PHE A 87 3.53 -1.71 6.22
C PHE A 87 2.74 -2.29 7.39
N GLY A 88 1.64 -3.01 7.10
CA GLY A 88 0.77 -3.61 8.12
C GLY A 88 1.49 -4.63 8.99
N LEU A 89 2.36 -5.43 8.40
CA LEU A 89 3.19 -6.41 9.11
C LEU A 89 4.40 -5.78 9.80
N GLY A 90 4.67 -4.51 9.52
CA GLY A 90 5.81 -3.79 10.08
C GLY A 90 7.15 -4.29 9.56
N ILE A 91 7.21 -4.75 8.33
CA ILE A 91 8.46 -5.12 7.66
C ILE A 91 9.13 -3.85 7.18
N ASP A 92 10.28 -3.54 7.75
CA ASP A 92 11.04 -2.32 7.48
C ASP A 92 12.12 -2.54 6.41
N ASN A 93 12.62 -3.78 6.28
CA ASN A 93 13.73 -4.13 5.38
C ASN A 93 13.39 -5.38 4.58
N ALA A 94 13.46 -5.29 3.26
CA ALA A 94 13.30 -6.45 2.37
C ALA A 94 13.89 -6.15 0.98
N LEU A 95 14.52 -7.16 0.39
CA LEU A 95 14.86 -7.16 -1.03
C LEU A 95 13.78 -7.93 -1.79
N ILE A 96 13.14 -7.29 -2.76
CA ILE A 96 12.06 -7.88 -3.57
C ILE A 96 12.59 -8.07 -4.98
N GLU A 97 12.97 -9.30 -5.30
CA GLU A 97 13.33 -9.67 -6.67
C GLU A 97 12.06 -9.87 -7.49
N ILE A 98 12.04 -9.29 -8.68
CA ILE A 98 10.91 -9.35 -9.61
C ILE A 98 11.43 -9.52 -11.05
N ASP A 99 10.81 -10.41 -11.81
CA ASP A 99 11.23 -10.77 -13.17
C ASP A 99 10.46 -10.02 -14.28
N ASN A 100 9.66 -9.00 -13.93
CA ASN A 100 8.93 -8.15 -14.86
C ASN A 100 8.63 -6.78 -14.24
N GLU A 101 7.97 -5.88 -15.00
CA GLU A 101 7.70 -4.48 -14.60
C GLU A 101 6.56 -4.31 -13.59
N GLU A 102 5.74 -5.32 -13.34
CA GLU A 102 4.52 -5.14 -12.54
C GLU A 102 4.39 -6.24 -11.48
N VAL A 103 4.08 -5.86 -10.24
CA VAL A 103 3.80 -6.80 -9.16
C VAL A 103 2.56 -7.64 -9.50
N PRO A 104 2.56 -8.98 -9.25
CA PRO A 104 1.40 -9.80 -9.54
C PRO A 104 0.20 -9.37 -8.69
N ILE A 105 -0.98 -9.28 -9.32
CA ILE A 105 -2.19 -8.79 -8.67
C ILE A 105 -2.78 -9.80 -7.67
N LEU A 106 -2.45 -11.07 -7.81
CA LEU A 106 -3.00 -12.19 -7.03
C LEU A 106 -4.54 -12.19 -7.07
N ASP A 107 -5.19 -12.11 -5.90
CA ASP A 107 -6.64 -12.05 -5.77
C ASP A 107 -7.21 -10.60 -5.82
N GLY A 108 -6.37 -9.61 -6.04
CA GLY A 108 -6.73 -8.19 -6.07
C GLY A 108 -6.73 -7.49 -4.70
N SER A 109 -6.37 -8.19 -3.64
CA SER A 109 -6.23 -7.67 -2.27
C SER A 109 -4.80 -7.82 -1.76
N ALA A 110 -4.54 -7.49 -0.49
CA ALA A 110 -3.26 -7.75 0.16
C ALA A 110 -3.21 -9.10 0.91
N LYS A 111 -4.31 -9.86 0.93
CA LYS A 111 -4.48 -11.06 1.75
C LYS A 111 -3.36 -12.08 1.57
N GLU A 112 -3.12 -12.52 0.32
CA GLU A 112 -2.11 -13.56 0.06
C GLU A 112 -0.70 -13.10 0.40
N PHE A 113 -0.38 -11.80 0.20
CA PHE A 113 0.91 -11.25 0.61
C PHE A 113 1.09 -11.39 2.12
N ILE A 114 0.09 -10.99 2.90
CA ILE A 114 0.12 -11.04 4.36
C ILE A 114 0.25 -12.48 4.86
N GLU A 115 -0.60 -13.39 4.40
CA GLU A 115 -0.60 -14.79 4.83
C GLU A 115 0.76 -15.46 4.60
N LYS A 116 1.33 -15.33 3.40
CA LYS A 116 2.63 -15.95 3.08
C LYS A 116 3.79 -15.29 3.84
N ILE A 117 3.78 -13.96 4.02
CA ILE A 117 4.82 -13.27 4.78
C ILE A 117 4.77 -13.69 6.26
N ILE A 118 3.59 -13.79 6.87
CA ILE A 118 3.44 -14.27 8.25
C ILE A 118 3.98 -15.69 8.38
N ASN A 119 3.59 -16.58 7.46
CA ASN A 119 4.03 -17.99 7.48
C ASN A 119 5.56 -18.14 7.31
N SER A 120 6.22 -17.19 6.66
CA SER A 120 7.68 -17.18 6.54
C SER A 120 8.40 -16.85 7.86
N GLY A 121 7.68 -16.24 8.80
CA GLY A 121 8.21 -15.70 10.03
C GLY A 121 8.87 -14.33 9.85
N VAL A 122 9.15 -13.69 10.98
CA VAL A 122 9.74 -12.35 11.06
C VAL A 122 10.99 -12.38 11.92
N THR A 123 12.04 -11.71 11.49
CA THR A 123 13.26 -11.46 12.25
C THR A 123 13.27 -10.02 12.74
N ILE A 124 13.56 -9.83 14.02
CA ILE A 124 13.62 -8.52 14.69
C ILE A 124 15.09 -8.16 14.86
N SER A 125 15.48 -6.96 14.44
CA SER A 125 16.84 -6.42 14.65
C SER A 125 16.94 -5.59 15.93
N GLU A 126 18.13 -5.12 16.25
CA GLU A 126 18.36 -4.14 17.33
C GLU A 126 18.27 -2.69 16.82
N ALA A 127 18.24 -2.48 15.52
CA ALA A 127 18.17 -1.14 14.92
C ALA A 127 16.82 -0.48 15.23
N PRO A 128 16.82 0.79 15.70
CA PRO A 128 15.58 1.49 16.01
C PRO A 128 14.77 1.78 14.74
N ILE A 129 13.44 1.80 14.84
CA ILE A 129 12.61 2.31 13.77
C ILE A 129 12.67 3.82 13.72
N LYS A 130 12.49 4.37 12.51
CA LYS A 130 12.33 5.80 12.28
C LYS A 130 10.88 6.10 11.94
N ILE A 131 10.35 7.14 12.59
CA ILE A 131 8.95 7.54 12.46
C ILE A 131 8.91 8.98 12.01
N ILE A 132 7.99 9.29 11.10
CA ILE A 132 7.64 10.67 10.80
C ILE A 132 6.44 11.06 11.65
N LYS A 133 6.61 12.15 12.41
CA LYS A 133 5.55 12.86 13.10
C LYS A 133 5.24 14.14 12.35
N ILE A 134 3.98 14.35 12.01
CA ILE A 134 3.52 15.56 11.33
C ILE A 134 3.38 16.68 12.34
N ASN A 135 3.92 17.86 12.01
CA ASN A 135 3.97 19.03 12.91
C ASN A 135 2.84 20.01 12.67
N LYS A 136 2.32 20.10 11.43
CA LYS A 136 1.23 21.02 11.06
C LYS A 136 0.34 20.39 9.99
N GLU A 137 -0.86 20.94 9.81
CA GLU A 137 -1.76 20.49 8.74
C GLU A 137 -1.21 20.84 7.36
N ILE A 138 -1.22 19.85 6.48
CA ILE A 138 -0.92 19.99 5.06
C ILE A 138 -2.08 19.39 4.26
N LYS A 139 -2.54 20.13 3.24
CA LYS A 139 -3.64 19.71 2.37
C LYS A 139 -3.24 19.81 0.91
N TYR A 140 -3.67 18.82 0.13
CA TYR A 140 -3.67 18.86 -1.33
C TYR A 140 -5.10 18.74 -1.84
N THR A 141 -5.48 19.58 -2.80
CA THR A 141 -6.82 19.61 -3.39
C THR A 141 -6.72 19.58 -4.91
N ASP A 142 -7.61 18.83 -5.55
CA ASP A 142 -7.72 18.72 -6.99
C ASP A 142 -9.22 18.69 -7.36
N GLY A 143 -9.77 19.83 -7.77
CA GLY A 143 -11.19 20.05 -7.89
C GLY A 143 -11.91 19.81 -6.56
N ASP A 144 -12.94 18.95 -6.59
CA ASP A 144 -13.71 18.56 -5.39
C ASP A 144 -13.04 17.47 -4.55
N ARG A 145 -11.93 16.92 -5.03
CA ARG A 145 -11.16 15.86 -4.36
C ARG A 145 -10.10 16.48 -3.46
N PHE A 146 -9.87 15.89 -2.31
CA PHE A 146 -8.78 16.32 -1.44
C PHE A 146 -8.22 15.19 -0.59
N ILE A 147 -7.00 15.42 -0.13
CA ILE A 147 -6.36 14.69 0.95
C ILE A 147 -5.65 15.68 1.87
N SER A 148 -5.78 15.48 3.17
CA SER A 148 -5.06 16.27 4.17
C SER A 148 -4.42 15.36 5.20
N ILE A 149 -3.31 15.85 5.78
CA ILE A 149 -2.58 15.21 6.86
C ILE A 149 -2.43 16.21 8.00
N GLN A 150 -2.74 15.79 9.21
CA GLN A 150 -2.72 16.63 10.41
C GLN A 150 -1.92 15.95 11.52
N PRO A 151 -1.38 16.71 12.49
CA PRO A 151 -0.76 16.15 13.67
C PRO A 151 -1.67 15.14 14.38
N SER A 152 -1.10 14.06 14.83
CA SER A 152 -1.74 13.08 15.73
C SER A 152 -0.79 12.75 16.88
N THR A 153 -1.33 12.20 17.98
CA THR A 153 -0.52 11.93 19.17
C THR A 153 0.24 10.62 19.08
N LEU A 154 -0.41 9.53 18.64
CA LEU A 154 0.12 8.17 18.82
C LEU A 154 -0.16 7.21 17.65
N SER A 155 -0.99 7.56 16.68
CA SER A 155 -1.45 6.63 15.65
C SER A 155 -1.43 7.25 14.26
N LEU A 156 -1.44 6.40 13.25
CA LEU A 156 -1.86 6.77 11.91
C LEU A 156 -3.37 6.52 11.81
N GLU A 157 -4.15 7.60 11.78
CA GLU A 157 -5.58 7.53 11.51
C GLU A 157 -5.86 7.84 10.04
N ILE A 158 -6.75 7.09 9.41
CA ILE A 158 -7.20 7.34 8.03
C ILE A 158 -8.72 7.41 8.03
N ASP A 159 -9.28 8.59 7.70
CA ASP A 159 -10.70 8.84 7.47
C ASP A 159 -10.90 9.02 5.96
N PHE A 160 -11.40 7.99 5.29
CA PHE A 160 -11.53 7.95 3.83
C PHE A 160 -13.01 7.97 3.42
N GLU A 161 -13.35 8.86 2.50
CA GLU A 161 -14.67 8.98 1.89
C GLU A 161 -14.58 8.70 0.38
N LEU A 162 -15.42 7.78 -0.08
CA LEU A 162 -15.57 7.39 -1.47
C LEU A 162 -16.96 7.82 -1.95
N LYS A 163 -17.03 8.45 -3.13
CA LYS A 163 -18.31 8.90 -3.75
C LYS A 163 -18.36 8.44 -5.19
N TYR A 164 -19.32 7.59 -5.48
CA TYR A 164 -19.60 7.11 -6.84
C TYR A 164 -21.04 7.39 -7.19
N ARG A 165 -21.30 7.69 -8.47
CA ARG A 165 -22.67 7.83 -9.00
C ARG A 165 -23.37 6.48 -9.11
N ASN A 166 -22.60 5.41 -9.33
CA ASN A 166 -23.12 4.05 -9.35
C ASN A 166 -23.68 3.69 -7.96
N GLN A 167 -24.92 3.18 -7.90
CA GLN A 167 -25.64 2.95 -6.64
C GLN A 167 -25.07 1.78 -5.82
N VAL A 168 -24.43 0.79 -6.47
CA VAL A 168 -23.82 -0.37 -5.79
C VAL A 168 -22.60 0.07 -4.99
N ILE A 169 -21.75 0.92 -5.57
CA ILE A 169 -20.60 1.49 -4.86
C ILE A 169 -21.07 2.60 -3.92
N GLY A 170 -21.87 3.53 -4.44
CA GLY A 170 -22.50 4.63 -3.70
C GLY A 170 -21.52 5.53 -2.97
N ASN A 171 -21.98 6.07 -1.85
CA ASN A 171 -21.18 6.87 -0.93
C ASN A 171 -20.77 5.98 0.25
N GLN A 172 -19.50 5.71 0.36
CA GLN A 172 -18.95 4.91 1.46
C GLN A 172 -17.94 5.75 2.25
N LYS A 173 -17.90 5.51 3.54
CA LYS A 173 -16.93 6.12 4.44
C LYS A 173 -16.46 5.09 5.45
N ASN A 174 -15.14 5.09 5.69
CA ASN A 174 -14.56 4.34 6.79
C ASN A 174 -13.44 5.13 7.44
N LYS A 175 -13.32 4.98 8.77
CA LYS A 175 -12.27 5.59 9.57
C LYS A 175 -11.58 4.49 10.38
N VAL A 176 -10.25 4.46 10.30
CA VAL A 176 -9.44 3.44 10.97
C VAL A 176 -8.22 4.06 11.63
N LYS A 177 -7.78 3.43 12.72
CA LYS A 177 -6.48 3.63 13.35
C LYS A 177 -5.57 2.47 13.00
N VAL A 178 -4.64 2.71 12.09
CA VAL A 178 -3.86 1.65 11.41
C VAL A 178 -3.10 0.75 12.39
N PHE A 179 -2.65 1.28 13.53
CA PHE A 179 -1.88 0.51 14.52
C PHE A 179 -2.71 -0.06 15.68
N GLU A 180 -4.01 0.25 15.75
CA GLU A 180 -4.86 -0.12 16.87
C GLU A 180 -6.02 -1.03 16.48
N ASP A 181 -6.67 -0.75 15.32
CA ASP A 181 -7.86 -1.44 14.87
C ASP A 181 -7.52 -2.79 14.20
N ASP A 182 -8.51 -3.67 14.12
CA ASP A 182 -8.43 -4.84 13.25
C ASP A 182 -8.60 -4.40 11.78
N LEU A 183 -7.56 -4.61 10.98
CA LEU A 183 -7.55 -4.24 9.58
C LEU A 183 -7.76 -5.43 8.63
N THR A 184 -8.24 -6.56 9.14
CA THR A 184 -8.48 -7.77 8.34
C THR A 184 -9.36 -7.47 7.13
N ASP A 185 -10.47 -6.75 7.31
CA ASP A 185 -11.36 -6.37 6.21
C ASP A 185 -10.68 -5.45 5.19
N ILE A 186 -9.79 -4.56 5.62
CA ILE A 186 -9.04 -3.66 4.72
C ILE A 186 -8.08 -4.48 3.86
N TYR A 187 -7.28 -5.35 4.47
CA TYR A 187 -6.31 -6.17 3.74
C TYR A 187 -6.94 -7.26 2.87
N ASN A 188 -8.18 -7.65 3.17
CA ASN A 188 -8.95 -8.60 2.37
C ASN A 188 -9.78 -7.93 1.26
N SER A 189 -9.84 -6.60 1.21
CA SER A 189 -10.63 -5.85 0.23
C SER A 189 -9.95 -5.81 -1.13
N ARG A 190 -10.68 -6.25 -2.15
CA ARG A 190 -10.20 -6.36 -3.53
C ARG A 190 -10.31 -5.03 -4.28
N THR A 191 -9.42 -4.84 -5.25
CA THR A 191 -9.57 -3.78 -6.24
C THR A 191 -10.88 -3.94 -7.05
N PHE A 192 -11.36 -2.85 -7.64
CA PHE A 192 -12.65 -2.83 -8.31
C PHE A 192 -12.66 -1.88 -9.51
N CYS A 193 -13.59 -2.13 -10.44
CA CYS A 193 -13.88 -1.22 -11.55
C CYS A 193 -15.35 -1.25 -11.93
N LEU A 194 -15.79 -0.23 -12.63
CA LEU A 194 -17.09 -0.24 -13.33
C LEU A 194 -16.93 -0.98 -14.67
N PHE A 195 -17.93 -1.77 -15.03
CA PHE A 195 -17.92 -2.54 -16.27
C PHE A 195 -17.79 -1.63 -17.50
N GLU A 196 -18.47 -0.49 -17.49
CA GLU A 196 -18.44 0.52 -18.54
C GLU A 196 -17.03 1.13 -18.77
N ASP A 197 -16.18 1.15 -17.76
CA ASP A 197 -14.82 1.69 -17.88
C ASP A 197 -13.83 0.69 -18.50
N ILE A 198 -14.15 -0.62 -18.51
CA ILE A 198 -13.23 -1.69 -18.91
C ILE A 198 -12.71 -1.50 -20.34
N GLU A 199 -13.58 -1.15 -21.28
CA GLU A 199 -13.17 -0.96 -22.67
C GLU A 199 -12.18 0.22 -22.81
N VAL A 200 -12.43 1.32 -22.11
CA VAL A 200 -11.57 2.50 -22.13
C VAL A 200 -10.22 2.17 -21.47
N ILE A 201 -10.25 1.48 -20.34
CA ILE A 201 -9.04 1.04 -19.62
C ILE A 201 -8.20 0.13 -20.52
N LYS A 202 -8.82 -0.85 -21.20
CA LYS A 202 -8.13 -1.76 -22.13
C LYS A 202 -7.58 -1.06 -23.38
N LYS A 203 -8.30 -0.09 -23.94
CA LYS A 203 -7.83 0.74 -25.07
C LYS A 203 -6.57 1.54 -24.70
N ASN A 204 -6.46 1.93 -23.44
CA ASN A 204 -5.26 2.58 -22.89
C ASN A 204 -4.12 1.59 -22.53
N GLY A 205 -4.26 0.31 -22.89
CA GLY A 205 -3.24 -0.71 -22.66
C GLY A 205 -3.20 -1.28 -21.24
N LEU A 206 -4.17 -0.92 -20.39
CA LEU A 206 -4.27 -1.33 -19.00
C LEU A 206 -5.28 -2.49 -18.80
N ALA A 207 -5.27 -3.10 -17.60
CA ALA A 207 -6.17 -4.18 -17.17
C ALA A 207 -6.23 -5.39 -18.12
N LYS A 208 -5.13 -5.71 -18.82
CA LYS A 208 -5.08 -6.87 -19.72
C LYS A 208 -5.18 -8.21 -18.98
N GLY A 209 -4.70 -8.27 -17.74
CA GLY A 209 -4.78 -9.41 -16.83
C GLY A 209 -6.01 -9.39 -15.89
N GLY A 210 -6.86 -8.35 -16.00
CA GLY A 210 -8.05 -8.21 -15.17
C GLY A 210 -9.11 -9.28 -15.42
N SER A 211 -9.65 -9.83 -14.35
CA SER A 211 -10.67 -10.87 -14.36
C SER A 211 -11.53 -10.78 -13.08
N LEU A 212 -12.67 -11.49 -13.05
CA LEU A 212 -13.50 -11.61 -11.85
C LEU A 212 -12.78 -12.31 -10.68
N LYS A 213 -11.65 -12.96 -10.91
CA LYS A 213 -10.84 -13.59 -9.86
C LYS A 213 -9.94 -12.61 -9.11
N ASN A 214 -9.65 -11.45 -9.70
CA ASN A 214 -8.70 -10.48 -9.15
C ASN A 214 -9.21 -9.03 -9.10
N ALA A 215 -10.48 -8.79 -9.42
CA ALA A 215 -11.13 -7.50 -9.28
C ALA A 215 -12.63 -7.67 -9.08
N ILE A 216 -13.25 -6.77 -8.32
CA ILE A 216 -14.70 -6.64 -8.27
C ILE A 216 -15.13 -5.86 -9.50
N VAL A 217 -16.07 -6.40 -10.27
CA VAL A 217 -16.65 -5.71 -11.43
C VAL A 217 -18.12 -5.36 -11.14
N VAL A 218 -18.42 -4.08 -11.16
CA VAL A 218 -19.79 -3.57 -10.97
C VAL A 218 -20.37 -3.19 -12.32
N LYS A 219 -21.54 -3.76 -12.65
CA LYS A 219 -22.28 -3.45 -13.86
C LYS A 219 -23.70 -3.03 -13.48
N ASP A 220 -24.09 -1.82 -13.90
CA ASP A 220 -25.40 -1.25 -13.56
C ASP A 220 -25.68 -1.31 -12.04
N SER A 221 -26.65 -2.11 -11.61
CA SER A 221 -27.02 -2.33 -10.21
C SER A 221 -26.52 -3.65 -9.62
N GLN A 222 -25.54 -4.31 -10.24
CA GLN A 222 -25.09 -5.65 -9.86
C GLN A 222 -23.58 -5.76 -9.75
N ILE A 223 -23.15 -6.65 -8.87
CA ILE A 223 -21.76 -7.13 -8.79
C ILE A 223 -21.70 -8.41 -9.63
N LEU A 224 -20.75 -8.47 -10.59
CA LEU A 224 -20.61 -9.61 -11.49
C LEU A 224 -19.89 -10.80 -10.87
N ASN A 225 -19.17 -10.58 -9.76
CA ASN A 225 -18.49 -11.65 -9.02
C ASN A 225 -19.54 -12.52 -8.30
N GLU A 226 -19.55 -13.82 -8.54
CA GLU A 226 -20.52 -14.76 -7.96
C GLU A 226 -20.51 -14.79 -6.43
N GLU A 227 -19.31 -14.66 -5.84
CA GLU A 227 -19.12 -14.63 -4.39
C GLU A 227 -19.56 -13.31 -3.73
N GLY A 228 -19.89 -12.27 -4.52
CA GLY A 228 -20.27 -10.94 -4.02
C GLY A 228 -19.10 -10.21 -3.34
N LEU A 229 -19.43 -9.35 -2.39
CA LEU A 229 -18.46 -8.62 -1.56
C LEU A 229 -17.98 -9.45 -0.37
N ARG A 230 -16.73 -9.29 -0.01
CA ARG A 230 -16.12 -9.90 1.19
C ARG A 230 -16.53 -9.20 2.49
N ASN A 231 -16.83 -7.90 2.39
CA ASN A 231 -17.38 -7.09 3.49
C ASN A 231 -18.18 -5.91 2.92
N ASP A 232 -19.07 -5.32 3.73
CA ASP A 232 -20.00 -4.26 3.29
C ASP A 232 -19.31 -2.97 2.84
N LYS A 233 -18.06 -2.77 3.25
CA LYS A 233 -17.24 -1.58 2.93
C LYS A 233 -16.08 -1.90 2.01
N GLU A 234 -16.13 -3.00 1.26
CA GLU A 234 -14.98 -3.49 0.50
C GLU A 234 -14.41 -2.42 -0.44
N PHE A 235 -15.24 -1.58 -1.07
CA PHE A 235 -14.75 -0.54 -1.96
C PHE A 235 -13.94 0.56 -1.24
N VAL A 236 -14.45 1.11 -0.15
CA VAL A 236 -13.72 2.14 0.61
C VAL A 236 -12.54 1.55 1.37
N ASN A 237 -12.65 0.32 1.85
CA ASN A 237 -11.57 -0.39 2.52
C ASN A 237 -10.40 -0.65 1.59
N HIS A 238 -10.67 -1.02 0.33
CA HIS A 238 -9.61 -1.13 -0.67
C HIS A 238 -8.89 0.21 -0.91
N LYS A 239 -9.62 1.33 -0.97
CA LYS A 239 -8.99 2.66 -1.08
C LYS A 239 -8.14 3.05 0.14
N ILE A 240 -8.49 2.52 1.32
CA ILE A 240 -7.66 2.68 2.53
C ILE A 240 -6.39 1.81 2.41
N LEU A 241 -6.49 0.59 1.90
CA LEU A 241 -5.33 -0.27 1.62
C LEU A 241 -4.35 0.43 0.68
N ASP A 242 -4.84 0.94 -0.45
CA ASP A 242 -4.04 1.72 -1.42
C ASP A 242 -3.33 2.90 -0.73
N CYS A 243 -4.09 3.67 0.06
CA CYS A 243 -3.55 4.82 0.79
C CYS A 243 -2.42 4.42 1.75
N ILE A 244 -2.56 3.32 2.49
CA ILE A 244 -1.52 2.79 3.38
C ILE A 244 -0.25 2.43 2.59
N GLY A 245 -0.40 1.71 1.49
CA GLY A 245 0.72 1.31 0.64
C GLY A 245 1.44 2.50 0.00
N ASP A 246 0.68 3.46 -0.53
CA ASP A 246 1.22 4.69 -1.11
C ASP A 246 1.96 5.55 -0.08
N LEU A 247 1.42 5.67 1.13
CA LEU A 247 2.08 6.40 2.22
C LEU A 247 3.42 5.76 2.61
N TYR A 248 3.54 4.43 2.47
CA TYR A 248 4.77 3.73 2.78
C TYR A 248 5.89 4.00 1.76
N THR A 249 5.60 4.60 0.61
CA THR A 249 6.64 5.14 -0.29
C THR A 249 7.43 6.30 0.34
N SER A 250 7.00 6.83 1.47
CA SER A 250 7.82 7.73 2.31
C SER A 250 9.06 7.05 2.91
N GLY A 251 9.08 5.71 2.99
CA GLY A 251 10.11 4.92 3.65
C GLY A 251 10.02 4.93 5.19
N TYR A 252 8.94 5.48 5.75
CA TYR A 252 8.77 5.65 7.19
C TYR A 252 7.38 5.21 7.66
N ARG A 253 7.28 4.87 8.93
CA ARG A 253 6.00 4.86 9.63
C ARG A 253 5.60 6.30 9.95
N ILE A 254 4.31 6.59 9.84
CA ILE A 254 3.80 7.96 9.98
C ILE A 254 2.86 8.01 11.18
N ILE A 255 3.05 8.99 12.06
CA ILE A 255 2.09 9.37 13.11
C ILE A 255 1.35 10.63 12.63
N ALA A 256 0.10 10.46 12.25
CA ALA A 256 -0.73 11.52 11.69
C ALA A 256 -2.22 11.13 11.68
N SER A 257 -3.09 12.12 11.47
CA SER A 257 -4.48 11.92 11.07
C SER A 257 -4.65 12.35 9.61
N ILE A 258 -5.09 11.41 8.76
CA ILE A 258 -5.36 11.64 7.35
C ILE A 258 -6.85 11.72 7.13
N LYS A 259 -7.29 12.73 6.37
CA LYS A 259 -8.64 12.84 5.87
C LYS A 259 -8.61 12.93 4.35
N CYS A 260 -9.34 12.03 3.70
CA CYS A 260 -9.35 11.90 2.25
C CYS A 260 -10.77 11.81 1.73
N SER A 261 -11.10 12.60 0.71
CA SER A 261 -12.35 12.51 -0.02
C SER A 261 -12.05 12.31 -1.50
N GLN A 262 -12.57 11.19 -2.05
CA GLN A 262 -12.38 10.78 -3.44
C GLN A 262 -10.91 10.73 -3.89
N GLY A 263 -10.02 10.31 -2.96
CA GLY A 263 -8.59 10.20 -3.21
C GLY A 263 -8.19 9.00 -4.05
N GLY A 264 -6.89 8.87 -4.21
CA GLY A 264 -6.21 7.80 -4.94
C GLY A 264 -4.72 8.09 -4.99
N HIS A 265 -3.98 7.27 -5.71
CA HIS A 265 -2.51 7.28 -5.77
C HIS A 265 -1.92 8.68 -6.05
N PHE A 266 -2.53 9.42 -7.01
CA PHE A 266 -2.11 10.78 -7.34
C PHE A 266 -2.17 11.71 -6.13
N LEU A 267 -3.33 11.78 -5.43
CA LEU A 267 -3.49 12.68 -4.29
C LEU A 267 -2.54 12.30 -3.15
N THR A 268 -2.38 11.02 -2.86
CA THR A 268 -1.47 10.54 -1.82
C THR A 268 -0.02 10.91 -2.14
N ASN A 269 0.41 10.72 -3.40
CA ASN A 269 1.75 11.11 -3.82
C ASN A 269 1.96 12.64 -3.73
N GLN A 270 1.00 13.45 -4.20
CA GLN A 270 1.08 14.91 -4.10
C GLN A 270 1.11 15.39 -2.65
N LEU A 271 0.35 14.74 -1.74
CA LEU A 271 0.42 15.02 -0.32
C LEU A 271 1.82 14.77 0.23
N LEU A 272 2.42 13.61 -0.05
CA LEU A 272 3.78 13.30 0.39
C LEU A 272 4.79 14.32 -0.14
N ARG A 273 4.72 14.68 -1.43
CA ARG A 273 5.58 15.72 -2.00
C ARG A 273 5.46 17.05 -1.24
N LYS A 274 4.25 17.48 -0.89
CA LYS A 274 4.02 18.69 -0.07
C LYS A 274 4.56 18.56 1.36
N VAL A 275 4.37 17.40 1.99
CA VAL A 275 4.91 17.15 3.34
C VAL A 275 6.42 17.31 3.35
N PHE A 276 7.10 16.63 2.42
CA PHE A 276 8.56 16.61 2.39
C PHE A 276 9.21 17.84 1.74
N GLN A 277 8.43 18.72 1.15
CA GLN A 277 8.93 19.97 0.56
C GLN A 277 9.55 20.91 1.61
N ASN A 278 9.05 20.88 2.85
CA ASN A 278 9.55 21.72 3.93
C ASN A 278 9.79 20.89 5.20
N LYS A 279 11.01 20.98 5.74
CA LYS A 279 11.42 20.27 6.96
C LYS A 279 10.62 20.67 8.21
N GLU A 280 9.99 21.84 8.23
CA GLU A 280 9.10 22.28 9.31
C GLU A 280 7.79 21.48 9.37
N ASN A 281 7.39 20.83 8.28
CA ASN A 281 6.15 20.08 8.18
C ASN A 281 6.15 18.82 9.03
N PHE A 282 7.33 18.26 9.32
CA PHE A 282 7.48 16.99 10.01
C PHE A 282 8.74 16.94 10.88
N SER A 283 8.77 15.98 11.77
CA SER A 283 9.96 15.61 12.55
C SER A 283 10.22 14.12 12.36
N ILE A 284 11.49 13.76 12.21
CA ILE A 284 11.88 12.34 12.21
C ILE A 284 12.27 11.98 13.64
N LEU A 285 11.57 11.01 14.19
CA LEU A 285 11.82 10.48 15.52
C LEU A 285 12.46 9.11 15.40
N GLU A 286 13.64 8.96 15.97
CA GLU A 286 14.28 7.67 16.18
C GLU A 286 13.90 7.18 17.58
N ILE A 287 13.21 6.03 17.66
CA ILE A 287 12.66 5.58 18.92
C ILE A 287 13.71 4.79 19.67
N LYS A 288 14.30 5.43 20.70
CA LYS A 288 15.32 4.84 21.57
C LYS A 288 14.81 4.40 22.96
N GLU A 289 13.57 4.76 23.35
CA GLU A 289 13.11 4.60 24.73
C GLU A 289 11.79 3.82 24.90
N LYS A 290 11.66 3.25 26.11
CA LYS A 290 10.59 2.33 26.55
C LYS A 290 9.17 2.94 26.67
N ASN A 291 8.98 4.22 26.43
CA ASN A 291 7.79 4.97 26.83
C ASN A 291 6.81 5.33 25.69
N LEU A 292 6.92 4.72 24.52
CA LEU A 292 5.97 4.90 23.43
C LEU A 292 4.95 3.76 23.37
N PRO A 293 3.76 3.99 22.78
CA PRO A 293 2.71 2.98 22.76
C PRO A 293 3.24 1.66 22.20
N HIS A 294 2.86 0.57 22.82
CA HIS A 294 3.43 -0.76 22.63
C HIS A 294 3.30 -1.32 21.21
N THR A 295 2.74 -0.60 20.26
CA THR A 295 2.51 -1.13 18.92
C THR A 295 2.47 -0.05 17.83
N LEU A 296 3.54 0.09 17.10
CA LEU A 296 3.53 0.63 15.73
C LEU A 296 3.37 -0.50 14.70
N ILE A 297 2.86 -1.62 15.14
CA ILE A 297 2.54 -2.81 14.35
C ILE A 297 1.15 -3.24 14.76
N ASN A 298 0.31 -3.49 13.79
CA ASN A 298 -1.01 -3.98 14.06
C ASN A 298 -0.94 -5.44 14.54
N LYS A 299 -1.09 -5.66 15.85
CA LYS A 299 -1.08 -7.00 16.46
C LYS A 299 -2.30 -7.84 16.09
N ASN A 300 -3.41 -7.20 15.70
CA ASN A 300 -4.64 -7.91 15.40
C ASN A 300 -4.52 -8.67 14.07
N ILE A 301 -3.73 -8.18 13.12
CA ILE A 301 -3.42 -8.92 11.89
C ILE A 301 -2.75 -10.26 12.22
N LEU A 302 -1.85 -10.29 13.20
CA LEU A 302 -1.16 -11.51 13.63
C LEU A 302 -2.07 -12.50 14.36
N ARG A 303 -3.16 -12.05 14.98
CA ARG A 303 -4.10 -12.91 15.71
C ARG A 303 -5.20 -13.51 14.85
N SER A 304 -5.58 -12.85 13.76
CA SER A 304 -6.66 -13.31 12.89
C SER A 304 -6.23 -14.41 11.90
N ILE A 305 -4.93 -14.72 11.83
CA ILE A 305 -4.32 -15.68 10.89
C ILE A 305 -3.69 -16.87 11.65
N ALA A 306 -3.58 -16.79 12.98
CA ALA A 306 -3.15 -17.88 13.84
C ALA A 306 -4.35 -18.70 14.33
#